data_52068393e495dcbf758e3f05dbd4b54f
#
_entry.id   52068393e495dcbf758e3f05dbd4b54f
#
_cell.length_a   1.000
_cell.length_b   1.000
_cell.length_c   1.000
_cell.angle_alpha   90.00
_cell.angle_beta   90.00
_cell.angle_gamma   90.00
#
_symmetry.space_group_name_H-M   'P 1'
#
loop_
_entity.id
_entity.type
_entity.pdbx_description
1 polymer ?
#
loop_
_entity_poly.entity_id
_entity_poly.type
_entity_poly.pdbx_seq_one_letter_code
_entity_poly.pdbx_strand_id
1 'polypeptide(L)'
;MIRVDIETIIMASGPVPSVIVLRERSRADGSEAPLRTLSIQTGSFEAAAISRGIDGSANARPITHDLFVDALQALGARIERIEISRVDAPVFYSKIVLVRRDEDDAVHEVALDARPSDAIALAVRCNTPIYVEDDVMNRAGTVSYRTEQTGSDEEVERFDRFVQTLSPDDF
;
A
#
# COMPACT_ATOMS: atom_id res chain seq x y z
N MET A 1 6.96 -14.93 1.00
CA MET A 1 6.03 -13.74 1.06
C MET A 1 6.46 -12.79 2.17
N ILE A 2 6.47 -11.51 1.89
CA ILE A 2 6.92 -10.43 2.77
C ILE A 2 5.70 -9.62 3.21
N ARG A 3 5.52 -9.43 4.51
CA ARG A 3 4.46 -8.57 5.01
C ARG A 3 4.81 -7.11 4.80
N VAL A 4 3.82 -6.35 4.29
CA VAL A 4 3.96 -4.92 4.02
C VAL A 4 2.82 -4.14 4.66
N ASP A 5 3.10 -2.86 4.93
CA ASP A 5 2.10 -1.89 5.34
C ASP A 5 2.02 -0.78 4.27
N ILE A 6 0.91 -0.07 4.19
CA ILE A 6 0.79 1.10 3.32
C ILE A 6 1.58 2.24 3.98
N GLU A 7 2.64 2.70 3.31
CA GLU A 7 3.43 3.83 3.78
C GLU A 7 2.76 5.16 3.43
N THR A 8 2.35 5.30 2.18
CA THR A 8 1.68 6.51 1.70
C THR A 8 0.89 6.24 0.42
N ILE A 9 -0.04 7.13 0.13
CA ILE A 9 -0.75 7.21 -1.14
C ILE A 9 -0.50 8.59 -1.72
N ILE A 10 0.19 8.63 -2.86
CA ILE A 10 0.46 9.85 -3.59
C ILE A 10 -0.68 10.07 -4.56
N MET A 11 -1.57 11.00 -4.20
CA MET A 11 -2.70 11.38 -5.05
C MET A 11 -2.21 12.32 -6.15
N ALA A 12 -2.47 11.95 -7.40
CA ALA A 12 -2.18 12.79 -8.54
C ALA A 12 -3.46 13.30 -9.18
N SER A 13 -3.40 14.48 -9.77
CA SER A 13 -4.49 15.07 -10.55
C SER A 13 -4.13 15.13 -12.04
N GLY A 14 -5.15 15.01 -12.91
CA GLY A 14 -4.96 15.03 -14.35
C GLY A 14 -4.47 13.68 -14.91
N PRO A 15 -3.64 13.68 -15.96
CA PRO A 15 -3.26 12.46 -16.68
C PRO A 15 -2.18 11.63 -15.97
N VAL A 16 -1.63 12.11 -14.87
CA VAL A 16 -0.59 11.41 -14.10
C VAL A 16 -1.24 10.37 -13.19
N PRO A 17 -0.75 9.12 -13.15
CA PRO A 17 -1.28 8.12 -12.24
C PRO A 17 -0.96 8.45 -10.77
N SER A 18 -1.89 8.13 -9.88
CA SER A 18 -1.62 8.07 -8.45
C SER A 18 -0.72 6.88 -8.13
N VAL A 19 -0.05 6.90 -6.98
CA VAL A 19 0.88 5.84 -6.58
C VAL A 19 0.57 5.39 -5.16
N ILE A 20 0.47 4.08 -4.99
CA ILE A 20 0.42 3.44 -3.67
C ILE A 20 1.84 2.97 -3.35
N VAL A 21 2.36 3.38 -2.21
CA VAL A 21 3.66 2.94 -1.70
C VAL A 21 3.44 1.96 -0.56
N LEU A 22 3.86 0.73 -0.78
CA LEU A 22 3.87 -0.32 0.24
C LEU A 22 5.29 -0.46 0.79
N ARG A 23 5.42 -0.56 2.11
CA ARG A 23 6.70 -0.72 2.80
C ARG A 23 6.78 -2.07 3.50
N GLU A 24 7.91 -2.73 3.35
CA GLU A 24 8.25 -3.93 4.11
C GLU A 24 8.15 -3.64 5.61
N ARG A 25 7.46 -4.51 6.34
CA ARG A 25 7.38 -4.39 7.79
C ARG A 25 8.71 -4.81 8.42
N SER A 26 9.11 -4.12 9.50
CA SER A 26 10.33 -4.46 10.22
C SER A 26 10.38 -5.95 10.55
N ARG A 27 11.53 -6.56 10.29
CA ARG A 27 11.74 -7.99 10.53
C ARG A 27 11.83 -8.26 12.02
N ALA A 28 11.19 -9.34 12.46
CA ALA A 28 11.23 -9.78 13.85
C ALA A 28 12.62 -10.29 14.29
N ASP A 29 13.53 -10.54 13.34
CA ASP A 29 14.89 -11.05 13.58
C ASP A 29 15.90 -9.96 13.99
N GLY A 30 15.46 -8.70 14.14
CA GLY A 30 16.34 -7.59 14.52
C GLY A 30 17.34 -7.18 13.45
N SER A 31 17.16 -7.64 12.20
CA SER A 31 18.01 -7.25 11.07
C SER A 31 17.96 -5.74 10.83
N GLU A 32 19.12 -5.09 10.81
CA GLU A 32 19.28 -3.66 10.46
C GLU A 32 19.26 -3.41 8.94
N ALA A 33 19.00 -4.44 8.13
CA ALA A 33 18.91 -4.27 6.69
C ALA A 33 17.83 -3.24 6.33
N PRO A 34 18.11 -2.33 5.38
CA PRO A 34 17.16 -1.30 5.00
C PRO A 34 15.88 -1.93 4.45
N LEU A 35 14.74 -1.38 4.86
CA LEU A 35 13.42 -1.85 4.43
C LEU A 35 13.19 -1.48 2.96
N ARG A 36 12.56 -2.40 2.25
CA ARG A 36 12.21 -2.19 0.83
C ARG A 36 10.81 -1.60 0.73
N THR A 37 10.61 -0.84 -0.34
CA THR A 37 9.31 -0.29 -0.71
C THR A 37 8.91 -0.75 -2.10
N LEU A 38 7.61 -0.92 -2.32
CA LEU A 38 7.02 -1.27 -3.60
C LEU A 38 6.04 -0.17 -4.01
N SER A 39 6.29 0.46 -5.16
CA SER A 39 5.42 1.50 -5.70
C SER A 39 4.52 0.93 -6.78
N ILE A 40 3.21 1.05 -6.62
CA ILE A 40 2.20 0.55 -7.57
C ILE A 40 1.41 1.74 -8.11
N GLN A 41 1.45 1.93 -9.42
CA GLN A 41 0.64 2.95 -10.09
C GLN A 41 -0.84 2.55 -10.08
N THR A 42 -1.71 3.53 -9.86
CA THR A 42 -3.16 3.32 -9.81
C THR A 42 -3.92 4.55 -10.33
N GLY A 43 -5.18 4.38 -10.65
CA GLY A 43 -6.06 5.50 -10.98
C GLY A 43 -6.40 6.36 -9.77
N SER A 44 -6.81 7.60 -10.02
CA SER A 44 -7.17 8.54 -8.96
C SER A 44 -8.42 8.09 -8.18
N PHE A 45 -9.38 7.43 -8.82
CA PHE A 45 -10.58 6.91 -8.17
C PHE A 45 -10.27 5.73 -7.25
N GLU A 46 -9.38 4.84 -7.68
CA GLU A 46 -8.91 3.71 -6.90
C GLU A 46 -8.12 4.20 -5.68
N ALA A 47 -7.20 5.14 -5.87
CA ALA A 47 -6.45 5.76 -4.78
C ALA A 47 -7.37 6.43 -3.76
N ALA A 48 -8.40 7.16 -4.22
CA ALA A 48 -9.41 7.77 -3.36
C ALA A 48 -10.23 6.72 -2.60
N ALA A 49 -10.55 5.57 -3.23
CA ALA A 49 -11.27 4.49 -2.57
C ALA A 49 -10.44 3.85 -1.43
N ILE A 50 -9.12 3.74 -1.59
CA ILE A 50 -8.21 3.24 -0.57
C ILE A 50 -8.12 4.26 0.58
N SER A 51 -7.87 5.54 0.27
CA SER A 51 -7.76 6.61 1.26
C SER A 51 -8.99 6.67 2.16
N ARG A 52 -10.21 6.62 1.58
CA ARG A 52 -11.45 6.57 2.36
C ARG A 52 -11.54 5.36 3.30
N GLY A 53 -11.02 4.22 2.87
CA GLY A 53 -10.96 3.03 3.73
C GLY A 53 -10.02 3.21 4.92
N ILE A 54 -8.89 3.90 4.72
CA ILE A 54 -7.92 4.21 5.77
C ILE A 54 -8.52 5.21 6.77
N ASP A 55 -9.17 6.26 6.27
CA ASP A 55 -9.74 7.33 7.10
C ASP A 55 -10.96 6.86 7.91
N GLY A 56 -11.51 5.67 7.60
CA GLY A 56 -12.72 5.15 8.26
C GLY A 56 -13.93 6.04 8.09
N SER A 57 -13.92 6.95 7.10
CA SER A 57 -15.01 7.89 6.85
C SER A 57 -16.25 7.12 6.39
N ALA A 58 -17.28 7.09 7.24
CA ALA A 58 -18.57 6.49 6.92
C ALA A 58 -19.21 7.24 5.75
N ASN A 59 -19.32 6.58 4.61
CA ASN A 59 -20.14 7.09 3.52
C ASN A 59 -21.63 7.01 3.92
N ALA A 60 -22.44 7.97 3.51
CA ALA A 60 -23.89 7.92 3.72
C ALA A 60 -24.53 6.66 3.08
N ARG A 61 -23.87 6.12 2.06
CA ARG A 61 -24.24 4.87 1.37
C ARG A 61 -22.95 4.08 1.07
N PRO A 62 -22.99 2.73 1.16
CA PRO A 62 -21.82 1.89 0.85
C PRO A 62 -21.40 2.08 -0.61
N ILE A 63 -20.10 2.24 -0.83
CA ILE A 63 -19.50 2.17 -2.17
C ILE A 63 -19.21 0.70 -2.53
N THR A 64 -18.76 0.44 -3.75
CA THR A 64 -18.58 -0.94 -4.26
C THR A 64 -17.73 -1.82 -3.33
N HIS A 65 -16.64 -1.28 -2.76
CA HIS A 65 -15.80 -2.05 -1.86
C HIS A 65 -16.50 -2.36 -0.52
N ASP A 66 -17.28 -1.42 0.00
CA ASP A 66 -18.07 -1.62 1.22
C ASP A 66 -19.13 -2.70 0.98
N LEU A 67 -19.85 -2.60 -0.16
CA LEU A 67 -20.85 -3.60 -0.56
C LEU A 67 -20.23 -4.99 -0.74
N PHE A 68 -19.00 -5.08 -1.28
CA PHE A 68 -18.32 -6.37 -1.44
C PHE A 68 -17.99 -7.00 -0.07
N VAL A 69 -17.52 -6.21 0.89
CA VAL A 69 -17.27 -6.68 2.26
C VAL A 69 -18.57 -7.16 2.92
N ASP A 70 -19.65 -6.39 2.81
CA ASP A 70 -20.97 -6.76 3.34
C ASP A 70 -21.49 -8.07 2.72
N ALA A 71 -21.32 -8.24 1.40
CA ALA A 71 -21.69 -9.46 0.70
C ALA A 71 -20.92 -10.69 1.20
N LEU A 72 -19.60 -10.55 1.39
CA LEU A 72 -18.78 -11.63 1.95
C LEU A 72 -19.25 -12.03 3.34
N GLN A 73 -19.50 -11.05 4.20
CA GLN A 73 -20.00 -11.29 5.56
C GLN A 73 -21.36 -11.98 5.55
N ALA A 74 -22.28 -11.54 4.69
CA ALA A 74 -23.59 -12.16 4.53
C ALA A 74 -23.51 -13.63 4.06
N LEU A 75 -22.44 -14.00 3.33
CA LEU A 75 -22.16 -15.36 2.86
C LEU A 75 -21.30 -16.17 3.84
N GLY A 76 -21.01 -15.65 5.04
CA GLY A 76 -20.19 -16.31 6.05
C GLY A 76 -18.72 -16.43 5.66
N ALA A 77 -18.24 -15.59 4.74
CA ALA A 77 -16.85 -15.55 4.30
C ALA A 77 -16.14 -14.29 4.84
N ARG A 78 -14.82 -14.36 4.95
CA ARG A 78 -13.99 -13.22 5.30
C ARG A 78 -12.71 -13.19 4.47
N ILE A 79 -12.12 -12.00 4.33
CA ILE A 79 -10.81 -11.84 3.71
C ILE A 79 -9.76 -12.20 4.77
N GLU A 80 -8.90 -13.16 4.44
CA GLU A 80 -7.84 -13.63 5.33
C GLU A 80 -6.54 -12.85 5.11
N ARG A 81 -6.19 -12.63 3.84
CA ARG A 81 -5.00 -11.88 3.42
C ARG A 81 -5.11 -11.42 1.98
N ILE A 82 -4.30 -10.43 1.66
CA ILE A 82 -4.05 -9.98 0.29
C ILE A 82 -2.62 -10.35 -0.08
N GLU A 83 -2.45 -10.82 -1.32
CA GLU A 83 -1.14 -11.20 -1.87
C GLU A 83 -0.87 -10.45 -3.17
N ILE A 84 0.18 -9.62 -3.23
CA ILE A 84 0.71 -9.11 -4.50
C ILE A 84 1.60 -10.22 -5.06
N SER A 85 1.06 -10.97 -6.01
CA SER A 85 1.56 -12.31 -6.36
C SER A 85 2.49 -12.34 -7.55
N ARG A 86 2.41 -11.35 -8.44
CA ARG A 86 3.23 -11.34 -9.68
C ARG A 86 3.39 -9.91 -10.20
N VAL A 87 4.50 -9.68 -10.90
CA VAL A 87 4.73 -8.46 -11.69
C VAL A 87 5.17 -8.81 -13.11
N ASP A 88 4.45 -8.28 -14.09
CA ASP A 88 4.85 -8.24 -15.50
C ASP A 88 4.88 -6.75 -15.90
N ALA A 89 6.03 -6.13 -15.65
CA ALA A 89 6.17 -4.66 -15.69
C ALA A 89 5.54 -4.03 -16.93
N PRO A 90 4.69 -3.02 -16.76
CA PRO A 90 4.40 -2.29 -15.51
C PRO A 90 3.23 -2.84 -14.69
N VAL A 91 2.66 -4.00 -15.03
CA VAL A 91 1.42 -4.55 -14.47
C VAL A 91 1.71 -5.42 -13.25
N PHE A 92 1.04 -5.14 -12.16
CA PHE A 92 1.03 -5.96 -10.94
C PHE A 92 -0.26 -6.78 -10.85
N TYR A 93 -0.14 -7.98 -10.34
CA TYR A 93 -1.25 -8.91 -10.10
C TYR A 93 -1.37 -9.18 -8.61
N SER A 94 -2.60 -9.35 -8.16
CA SER A 94 -2.87 -9.68 -6.77
C SER A 94 -3.93 -10.76 -6.61
N LYS A 95 -3.98 -11.33 -5.42
CA LYS A 95 -5.01 -12.27 -5.00
C LYS A 95 -5.64 -11.79 -3.70
N ILE A 96 -6.96 -11.94 -3.64
CA ILE A 96 -7.73 -11.83 -2.42
C ILE A 96 -7.94 -13.25 -1.91
N VAL A 97 -7.38 -13.58 -0.78
CA VAL A 97 -7.56 -14.90 -0.17
C VAL A 97 -8.71 -14.84 0.81
N LEU A 98 -9.75 -15.56 0.48
CA LEU A 98 -10.97 -15.68 1.28
C LEU A 98 -10.95 -16.97 2.07
N VAL A 99 -11.54 -16.94 3.25
CA VAL A 99 -11.83 -18.14 4.04
C VAL A 99 -13.30 -18.15 4.43
N ARG A 100 -13.88 -19.34 4.40
CA ARG A 100 -15.22 -19.63 4.88
C ARG A 100 -15.19 -20.91 5.69
N ARG A 101 -15.97 -20.97 6.78
CA ARG A 101 -16.25 -22.21 7.51
C ARG A 101 -17.57 -22.77 7.02
N ASP A 102 -17.63 -24.06 6.83
CA ASP A 102 -18.88 -24.77 6.57
C ASP A 102 -19.57 -25.22 7.88
N GLU A 103 -20.69 -25.94 7.74
CA GLU A 103 -21.47 -26.44 8.86
C GLU A 103 -20.71 -27.46 9.72
N ASP A 104 -19.73 -28.16 9.15
CA ASP A 104 -18.83 -29.10 9.82
C ASP A 104 -17.56 -28.44 10.41
N ASP A 105 -17.52 -27.12 10.47
CA ASP A 105 -16.38 -26.29 10.92
C ASP A 105 -15.10 -26.46 10.06
N ALA A 106 -15.22 -27.09 8.88
CA ALA A 106 -14.11 -27.16 7.94
C ALA A 106 -13.83 -25.79 7.29
N VAL A 107 -12.54 -25.45 7.19
CA VAL A 107 -12.11 -24.18 6.61
C VAL A 107 -11.82 -24.35 5.14
N HIS A 108 -12.53 -23.60 4.30
CA HIS A 108 -12.31 -23.54 2.86
C HIS A 108 -11.61 -22.24 2.50
N GLU A 109 -10.46 -22.35 1.83
CA GLU A 109 -9.73 -21.21 1.31
C GLU A 109 -9.97 -21.08 -0.20
N VAL A 110 -10.28 -19.85 -0.65
CA VAL A 110 -10.47 -19.51 -2.07
C VAL A 110 -9.64 -18.28 -2.39
N ALA A 111 -8.82 -18.36 -3.43
CA ALA A 111 -8.05 -17.22 -3.94
C ALA A 111 -8.74 -16.64 -5.18
N LEU A 112 -9.06 -15.36 -5.13
CA LEU A 112 -9.63 -14.60 -6.23
C LEU A 112 -8.55 -13.74 -6.87
N ASP A 113 -8.46 -13.75 -8.20
CA ASP A 113 -7.64 -12.78 -8.95
C ASP A 113 -8.26 -11.38 -8.83
N ALA A 114 -7.43 -10.38 -8.58
CA ALA A 114 -7.87 -9.01 -8.42
C ALA A 114 -6.77 -8.02 -8.83
N ARG A 115 -7.18 -6.80 -9.19
CA ARG A 115 -6.22 -5.71 -9.32
C ARG A 115 -5.67 -5.34 -7.93
N PRO A 116 -4.38 -4.96 -7.82
CA PRO A 116 -3.80 -4.54 -6.53
C PRO A 116 -4.60 -3.45 -5.82
N SER A 117 -5.09 -2.45 -6.57
CA SER A 117 -5.89 -1.36 -6.00
C SER A 117 -7.18 -1.84 -5.34
N ASP A 118 -7.89 -2.79 -5.96
CA ASP A 118 -9.14 -3.35 -5.41
C ASP A 118 -8.84 -4.18 -4.16
N ALA A 119 -7.82 -5.03 -4.24
CA ALA A 119 -7.38 -5.87 -3.12
C ALA A 119 -6.94 -5.02 -1.91
N ILE A 120 -6.15 -3.96 -2.13
CA ILE A 120 -5.71 -3.04 -1.07
C ILE A 120 -6.89 -2.25 -0.50
N ALA A 121 -7.83 -1.79 -1.34
CA ALA A 121 -9.03 -1.09 -0.89
C ALA A 121 -9.91 -1.95 0.04
N LEU A 122 -9.93 -3.25 -0.18
CA LEU A 122 -10.61 -4.23 0.69
C LEU A 122 -9.79 -4.50 1.96
N ALA A 123 -8.46 -4.62 1.84
CA ALA A 123 -7.58 -4.85 2.99
C ALA A 123 -7.72 -3.78 4.06
N VAL A 124 -7.76 -2.49 3.67
CA VAL A 124 -7.88 -1.38 4.61
C VAL A 124 -9.22 -1.36 5.32
N ARG A 125 -10.30 -1.84 4.68
CA ARG A 125 -11.65 -1.93 5.27
C ARG A 125 -11.80 -3.06 6.27
N CYS A 126 -11.12 -4.16 6.01
CA CYS A 126 -11.18 -5.37 6.84
C CYS A 126 -10.03 -5.45 7.87
N ASN A 127 -9.10 -4.49 7.87
CA ASN A 127 -7.85 -4.54 8.62
C ASN A 127 -7.08 -5.84 8.36
N THR A 128 -7.02 -6.24 7.10
CA THR A 128 -6.46 -7.50 6.64
C THR A 128 -4.99 -7.32 6.24
N PRO A 129 -4.10 -8.26 6.57
CA PRO A 129 -2.68 -8.17 6.22
C PRO A 129 -2.46 -8.22 4.70
N ILE A 130 -1.49 -7.44 4.23
CA ILE A 130 -1.03 -7.42 2.84
C ILE A 130 0.36 -8.06 2.79
N TYR A 131 0.54 -8.95 1.82
CA TYR A 131 1.80 -9.62 1.55
C TYR A 131 2.23 -9.37 0.10
N VAL A 132 3.54 -9.36 -0.11
CA VAL A 132 4.17 -9.28 -1.43
C VAL A 132 5.03 -10.53 -1.60
N GLU A 133 4.93 -11.17 -2.75
CA GLU A 133 5.82 -12.30 -3.08
C GLU A 133 7.28 -11.84 -3.16
N ASP A 134 8.19 -12.69 -2.69
CA ASP A 134 9.62 -12.39 -2.65
C ASP A 134 10.16 -12.02 -4.04
N ASP A 135 9.72 -12.72 -5.09
CA ASP A 135 10.10 -12.43 -6.48
C ASP A 135 9.62 -11.03 -6.92
N VAL A 136 8.40 -10.64 -6.56
CA VAL A 136 7.86 -9.31 -6.86
C VAL A 136 8.68 -8.21 -6.18
N MET A 137 8.96 -8.40 -4.89
CA MET A 137 9.75 -7.43 -4.12
C MET A 137 11.20 -7.36 -4.63
N ASN A 138 11.78 -8.46 -5.06
CA ASN A 138 13.14 -8.49 -5.62
C ASN A 138 13.23 -7.83 -6.99
N ARG A 139 12.18 -7.92 -7.82
CA ARG A 139 12.16 -7.38 -9.19
C ARG A 139 11.71 -5.92 -9.27
N ALA A 140 10.79 -5.51 -8.41
CA ALA A 140 10.13 -4.20 -8.50
C ALA A 140 10.28 -3.36 -7.22
N GLY A 141 10.77 -3.93 -6.14
CA GLY A 141 11.03 -3.22 -4.89
C GLY A 141 12.27 -2.33 -4.98
N THR A 142 12.24 -1.22 -4.28
CA THR A 142 13.37 -0.30 -4.10
C THR A 142 13.75 -0.24 -2.62
N VAL A 143 15.04 -0.11 -2.37
CA VAL A 143 15.54 0.10 -1.00
C VAL A 143 15.27 1.55 -0.61
N SER A 144 14.44 1.74 0.40
CA SER A 144 14.23 3.07 0.99
C SER A 144 15.26 3.25 2.10
N TYR A 145 16.30 4.00 1.79
CA TYR A 145 17.12 4.56 2.87
C TYR A 145 16.25 5.63 3.53
N ARG A 146 15.84 5.43 4.77
CA ARG A 146 15.35 6.51 5.60
C ARG A 146 16.54 7.47 5.74
N THR A 147 16.57 8.49 4.92
CA THR A 147 17.35 9.67 5.29
C THR A 147 16.62 10.19 6.51
N GLU A 148 17.09 9.84 7.70
CA GLU A 148 16.77 10.64 8.86
C GLU A 148 17.22 12.05 8.45
N GLN A 149 16.25 12.89 8.13
CA GLN A 149 16.47 14.32 8.08
C GLN A 149 16.69 14.78 9.54
N THR A 150 17.78 14.33 10.12
CA THR A 150 18.52 15.11 11.09
C THR A 150 19.32 16.13 10.28
N GLY A 151 18.62 17.00 9.56
CA GLY A 151 19.20 18.31 9.33
C GLY A 151 19.32 18.88 10.73
N SER A 152 20.52 18.88 11.27
CA SER A 152 20.79 19.64 12.50
C SER A 152 20.34 21.06 12.22
N ASP A 153 19.77 21.74 13.20
CA ASP A 153 19.38 23.15 13.06
C ASP A 153 20.52 23.97 12.44
N GLU A 154 21.77 23.55 12.65
CA GLU A 154 22.98 24.10 12.04
C GLU A 154 23.07 23.91 10.51
N GLU A 155 22.56 22.81 9.93
CA GLU A 155 22.55 22.61 8.46
C GLU A 155 21.47 23.43 7.78
N VAL A 156 20.31 23.57 8.43
CA VAL A 156 19.23 24.44 7.96
C VAL A 156 19.68 25.89 8.02
N GLU A 157 20.31 26.33 9.10
CA GLU A 157 20.89 27.68 9.22
C GLU A 157 22.05 27.95 8.24
N ARG A 158 22.82 26.93 7.87
CA ARG A 158 23.87 27.02 6.87
C ARG A 158 23.27 27.15 5.47
N PHE A 159 22.21 26.42 5.18
CA PHE A 159 21.51 26.54 3.92
C PHE A 159 20.80 27.88 3.78
N ASP A 160 20.11 28.35 4.82
CA ASP A 160 19.50 29.69 4.82
C ASP A 160 20.51 30.81 4.63
N ARG A 161 21.70 30.74 5.27
CA ARG A 161 22.77 31.68 5.04
C ARG A 161 23.30 31.63 3.61
N PHE A 162 23.41 30.45 3.02
CA PHE A 162 23.84 30.29 1.63
C PHE A 162 22.81 30.92 0.67
N VAL A 163 21.53 30.67 0.85
CA VAL A 163 20.45 31.25 0.02
C VAL A 163 20.44 32.78 0.12
N GLN A 164 20.68 33.35 1.30
CA GLN A 164 20.78 34.82 1.49
C GLN A 164 22.01 35.46 0.84
N THR A 165 23.02 34.69 0.49
CA THR A 165 24.21 35.18 -0.23
C THR A 165 24.09 35.16 -1.75
N LEU A 166 23.03 34.51 -2.29
CA LEU A 166 22.79 34.47 -3.72
C LEU A 166 22.18 35.79 -4.22
N SER A 167 22.80 36.36 -5.23
CA SER A 167 22.31 37.55 -5.94
C SER A 167 21.51 37.14 -7.17
N PRO A 168 20.50 37.93 -7.61
CA PRO A 168 19.79 37.69 -8.87
C PRO A 168 20.70 37.62 -10.09
N ASP A 169 21.92 38.11 -10.00
CA ASP A 169 22.91 38.10 -11.07
C ASP A 169 23.75 36.78 -11.12
N ASP A 170 23.50 35.85 -10.22
CA ASP A 170 24.19 34.54 -10.15
C ASP A 170 23.48 33.44 -10.95
N PHE A 171 22.37 33.77 -11.70
CA PHE A 171 21.56 32.83 -12.51
C PHE A 171 21.45 33.27 -13.96
#